data_fae785fe9c0c122bd62a77bf148a7e91
#
_entry.id   fae785fe9c0c122bd62a77bf148a7e91
#
_cell.length_a   1.000
_cell.length_b   1.000
_cell.length_c   1.000
_cell.angle_alpha   90.00
_cell.angle_beta   90.00
_cell.angle_gamma   90.00
#
_symmetry.space_group_name_H-M   'P 1'
#
loop_
_entity.id
_entity.type
_entity.pdbx_description
1 polymer ?
#
loop_
_entity_poly.entity_id
_entity_poly.type
_entity_poly.pdbx_seq_one_letter_code
_entity_poly.pdbx_strand_id
1 'polypeptide(L)'
;MARRRQTHTWIYLIWGLNGLVIISLLIAAVFYLTNQRALAADGLIETPGSGSTQKPPPTRYFLPTLTPNPFYTPPVFETPTAFVLANGGTHQTIIGYSLAGRPIEAYAFGEGEREYLIVAGIHGGYEGNTIALANDLITYINENPEVIPDGTRLYIIRNMNPDGEARSNDVDGRVNNNGVDLNRNFPSENWTADWDRDGCWILGPTTGGLYGGSEPETRTVMGFITSHKIVALISYHSAALGVFPGGAPWEEASKRLAQALSKETRYPYPPIDTGCEYTGTLADWAVENAAGAAVDMELSTHKNTDFDRNLKALKVLLSFVP
;
A
#
# COMPACT_ATOMS: atom_id res chain seq x y z
N MET A 1 -29.85 6.04 69.03
CA MET A 1 -29.18 5.64 67.79
C MET A 1 -29.35 6.72 66.74
N ALA A 2 -28.36 7.55 66.49
CA ALA A 2 -28.44 8.64 65.54
C ALA A 2 -27.95 8.15 64.14
N ARG A 3 -28.82 8.16 63.18
CA ARG A 3 -28.51 7.84 61.77
C ARG A 3 -27.75 9.03 61.16
N ARG A 4 -26.45 8.84 60.90
CA ARG A 4 -25.60 9.76 60.15
C ARG A 4 -26.10 9.86 58.70
N ARG A 5 -26.61 11.03 58.27
CA ARG A 5 -26.93 11.31 56.87
C ARG A 5 -25.60 11.40 56.11
N GLN A 6 -25.32 10.45 55.23
CA GLN A 6 -24.27 10.56 54.24
C GLN A 6 -24.68 11.62 53.21
N THR A 7 -23.98 12.72 53.19
CA THR A 7 -24.12 13.80 52.20
C THR A 7 -23.48 13.34 50.88
N HIS A 8 -24.25 13.25 49.81
CA HIS A 8 -23.82 12.85 48.47
C HIS A 8 -23.04 13.99 47.77
N THR A 9 -22.01 14.54 48.41
CA THR A 9 -21.18 15.64 47.91
C THR A 9 -20.51 15.34 46.55
N TRP A 10 -20.23 14.04 46.25
CA TRP A 10 -19.68 13.64 44.98
C TRP A 10 -20.63 13.85 43.79
N ILE A 11 -21.93 13.84 43.99
CA ILE A 11 -22.95 14.11 42.94
C ILE A 11 -22.79 15.55 42.43
N TYR A 12 -22.63 16.50 43.35
CA TYR A 12 -22.44 17.92 42.97
C TYR A 12 -21.11 18.15 42.25
N LEU A 13 -20.05 17.36 42.55
CA LEU A 13 -18.79 17.42 41.83
C LEU A 13 -18.93 16.91 40.38
N ILE A 14 -19.68 15.82 40.17
CA ILE A 14 -19.95 15.30 38.82
C ILE A 14 -20.77 16.31 38.00
N TRP A 15 -21.84 16.90 38.62
CA TRP A 15 -22.64 17.90 37.93
C TRP A 15 -21.86 19.18 37.63
N GLY A 16 -20.95 19.61 38.52
CA GLY A 16 -20.05 20.72 38.28
C GLY A 16 -19.08 20.47 37.16
N LEU A 17 -18.48 19.25 37.08
CA LEU A 17 -17.57 18.86 36.02
C LEU A 17 -18.27 18.80 34.65
N ASN A 18 -19.46 18.22 34.59
CA ASN A 18 -20.26 18.18 33.36
C ASN A 18 -20.65 19.59 32.89
N GLY A 19 -21.00 20.48 33.83
CA GLY A 19 -21.27 21.89 33.53
C GLY A 19 -20.08 22.61 32.90
N LEU A 20 -18.87 22.37 33.43
CA LEU A 20 -17.62 22.94 32.87
C LEU A 20 -17.33 22.44 31.47
N VAL A 21 -17.54 21.15 31.21
CA VAL A 21 -17.35 20.56 29.86
C VAL A 21 -18.33 21.18 28.85
N ILE A 22 -19.60 21.32 29.22
CA ILE A 22 -20.62 21.94 28.35
C ILE A 22 -20.25 23.41 28.05
N ILE A 23 -19.82 24.17 29.05
CA ILE A 23 -19.42 25.57 28.86
C ILE A 23 -18.20 25.65 27.94
N SER A 24 -17.21 24.77 28.10
CA SER A 24 -16.02 24.72 27.25
C SER A 24 -16.38 24.40 25.78
N LEU A 25 -17.30 23.49 25.56
CA LEU A 25 -17.78 23.16 24.21
C LEU A 25 -18.55 24.33 23.58
N LEU A 26 -19.37 25.05 24.35
CA LEU A 26 -20.08 26.22 23.86
C LEU A 26 -19.11 27.36 23.50
N ILE A 27 -18.06 27.61 24.31
CA ILE A 27 -17.02 28.60 24.00
C ILE A 27 -16.29 28.22 22.71
N ALA A 28 -15.91 26.93 22.57
CA ALA A 28 -15.26 26.45 21.35
C ALA A 28 -16.15 26.59 20.10
N ALA A 29 -17.44 26.30 20.22
CA ALA A 29 -18.42 26.48 19.13
C ALA A 29 -18.58 27.95 18.74
N VAL A 30 -18.68 28.87 19.73
CA VAL A 30 -18.75 30.31 19.46
C VAL A 30 -17.48 30.79 18.79
N PHE A 31 -16.32 30.37 19.28
CA PHE A 31 -15.02 30.74 18.70
C PHE A 31 -14.90 30.23 17.25
N TYR A 32 -15.32 29.00 16.99
CA TYR A 32 -15.35 28.41 15.65
C TYR A 32 -16.26 29.23 14.70
N LEU A 33 -17.49 29.53 15.15
CA LEU A 33 -18.45 30.29 14.34
C LEU A 33 -18.02 31.74 14.09
N THR A 34 -17.38 32.38 15.07
CA THR A 34 -16.84 33.75 14.89
C THR A 34 -15.65 33.76 13.97
N ASN A 35 -14.78 32.75 14.05
CA ASN A 35 -13.62 32.63 13.15
C ASN A 35 -14.07 32.37 11.69
N GLN A 36 -15.09 31.53 11.49
CA GLN A 36 -15.70 31.31 10.19
C GLN A 36 -16.31 32.60 9.61
N ARG A 37 -16.95 33.44 10.44
CA ARG A 37 -17.50 34.74 10.01
C ARG A 37 -16.42 35.76 9.67
N ALA A 38 -15.30 35.75 10.40
CA ALA A 38 -14.16 36.62 10.11
C ALA A 38 -13.52 36.23 8.76
N LEU A 39 -13.31 34.94 8.50
CA LEU A 39 -12.76 34.42 7.26
C LEU A 39 -13.70 34.70 6.05
N ALA A 40 -15.01 34.66 6.27
CA ALA A 40 -15.99 35.03 5.26
C ALA A 40 -16.00 36.53 4.95
N ALA A 41 -15.74 37.39 5.98
CA ALA A 41 -15.65 38.84 5.81
C ALA A 41 -14.38 39.27 5.04
N ASP A 42 -13.30 38.50 5.17
CA ASP A 42 -12.03 38.73 4.45
C ASP A 42 -12.02 38.13 3.03
N GLY A 43 -13.16 37.57 2.55
CA GLY A 43 -13.28 36.99 1.19
C GLY A 43 -12.52 35.67 1.01
N LEU A 44 -12.10 35.03 2.08
CA LEU A 44 -11.33 33.79 2.07
C LEU A 44 -12.20 32.52 2.03
N ILE A 45 -13.53 32.66 2.25
CA ILE A 45 -14.49 31.57 2.14
C ILE A 45 -15.77 32.10 1.46
N GLU A 46 -16.17 31.50 0.34
CA GLU A 46 -17.46 31.80 -0.30
C GLU A 46 -18.60 31.17 0.50
N THR A 47 -19.58 31.98 0.87
CA THR A 47 -20.83 31.48 1.51
C THR A 47 -21.72 30.81 0.45
N PRO A 48 -22.29 29.63 0.70
CA PRO A 48 -23.25 29.04 -0.23
C PRO A 48 -24.56 29.86 -0.25
N GLY A 49 -24.79 30.57 -1.34
CA GLY A 49 -26.09 31.12 -1.60
C GLY A 49 -26.15 32.61 -1.94
N SER A 50 -25.64 33.01 -3.08
CA SER A 50 -26.23 34.16 -3.83
C SER A 50 -25.57 34.27 -5.22
N GLY A 51 -26.40 34.11 -6.24
CA GLY A 51 -26.10 34.61 -7.57
C GLY A 51 -25.48 33.62 -8.53
N SER A 52 -26.31 33.11 -9.44
CA SER A 52 -25.91 32.44 -10.67
C SER A 52 -24.98 33.33 -11.49
N THR A 53 -23.68 33.16 -11.33
CA THR A 53 -22.73 33.54 -12.37
C THR A 53 -22.33 32.26 -13.09
N GLN A 54 -22.66 32.17 -14.38
CA GLN A 54 -22.21 31.07 -15.22
C GLN A 54 -20.70 30.92 -15.08
N LYS A 55 -20.30 29.75 -14.54
CA LYS A 55 -18.91 29.31 -14.51
C LYS A 55 -18.39 29.37 -15.97
N PRO A 56 -17.28 30.05 -16.25
CA PRO A 56 -16.73 30.01 -17.60
C PRO A 56 -16.48 28.55 -17.98
N PRO A 57 -16.68 28.14 -19.21
CA PRO A 57 -16.45 26.79 -19.65
C PRO A 57 -15.01 26.38 -19.27
N PRO A 58 -14.77 25.14 -18.83
CA PRO A 58 -13.44 24.71 -18.49
C PRO A 58 -12.51 24.98 -19.67
N THR A 59 -11.47 25.76 -19.43
CA THR A 59 -10.42 25.96 -20.43
C THR A 59 -9.85 24.58 -20.72
N ARG A 60 -10.08 24.07 -21.92
CA ARG A 60 -9.42 22.84 -22.37
C ARG A 60 -7.92 23.13 -22.38
N TYR A 61 -7.22 22.72 -21.37
CA TYR A 61 -5.76 22.60 -21.46
C TYR A 61 -5.50 21.52 -22.49
N PHE A 62 -5.12 21.92 -23.71
CA PHE A 62 -4.47 21.00 -24.62
C PHE A 62 -3.14 20.66 -23.96
N LEU A 63 -3.03 19.46 -23.41
CA LEU A 63 -1.72 18.89 -23.13
C LEU A 63 -0.93 19.00 -24.43
N PRO A 64 0.30 19.57 -24.41
CA PRO A 64 1.13 19.59 -25.60
C PRO A 64 1.24 18.14 -26.08
N THR A 65 0.80 17.90 -27.31
CA THR A 65 1.01 16.61 -27.96
C THR A 65 2.51 16.38 -27.91
N LEU A 66 2.98 15.48 -27.06
CA LEU A 66 4.38 15.09 -27.02
C LEU A 66 4.67 14.50 -28.41
N THR A 67 5.25 15.31 -29.27
CA THR A 67 5.80 14.81 -30.52
C THR A 67 6.84 13.78 -30.13
N PRO A 68 6.72 12.50 -30.55
CA PRO A 68 7.71 11.51 -30.21
C PRO A 68 9.08 12.06 -30.57
N ASN A 69 10.00 12.14 -29.60
CA ASN A 69 11.37 12.52 -29.89
C ASN A 69 11.93 11.47 -30.86
N PRO A 70 12.23 11.82 -32.12
CA PRO A 70 12.72 10.83 -33.10
C PRO A 70 14.08 10.24 -32.71
N PHE A 71 14.72 10.78 -31.68
CA PHE A 71 15.99 10.29 -31.12
C PHE A 71 15.79 9.54 -29.79
N TYR A 72 14.55 9.33 -29.34
CA TYR A 72 14.27 8.49 -28.19
C TYR A 72 14.39 7.03 -28.61
N THR A 73 15.55 6.45 -28.39
CA THR A 73 15.72 5.01 -28.31
C THR A 73 15.25 4.60 -26.93
N PRO A 74 14.13 3.85 -26.80
CA PRO A 74 13.77 3.29 -25.51
C PRO A 74 14.98 2.48 -25.00
N PRO A 75 15.32 2.58 -23.70
CA PRO A 75 16.36 1.74 -23.14
C PRO A 75 16.05 0.29 -23.51
N VAL A 76 17.02 -0.39 -24.14
CA VAL A 76 16.93 -1.83 -24.37
C VAL A 76 17.06 -2.45 -22.99
N PHE A 77 15.93 -2.80 -22.37
CA PHE A 77 15.94 -3.62 -21.17
C PHE A 77 16.51 -4.98 -21.61
N GLU A 78 17.69 -5.31 -21.12
CA GLU A 78 18.20 -6.66 -21.28
C GLU A 78 17.15 -7.61 -20.71
N THR A 79 16.78 -8.62 -21.50
CA THR A 79 15.87 -9.68 -21.03
C THR A 79 16.47 -10.23 -19.74
N PRO A 80 15.71 -10.31 -18.63
CA PRO A 80 16.24 -10.82 -17.38
C PRO A 80 16.95 -12.13 -17.64
N THR A 81 18.22 -12.22 -17.23
CA THR A 81 19.01 -13.45 -17.39
C THR A 81 18.26 -14.55 -16.66
N ALA A 82 17.91 -15.63 -17.36
CA ALA A 82 17.21 -16.75 -16.77
C ALA A 82 17.92 -17.20 -15.48
N PHE A 83 17.17 -17.46 -14.42
CA PHE A 83 17.69 -17.98 -13.18
C PHE A 83 18.54 -19.23 -13.43
N VAL A 84 19.84 -19.17 -13.22
CA VAL A 84 20.72 -20.33 -13.28
C VAL A 84 20.93 -20.82 -11.85
N LEU A 85 20.39 -21.99 -11.54
CA LEU A 85 20.57 -22.65 -10.25
C LEU A 85 22.02 -23.05 -10.04
N ALA A 86 22.68 -22.47 -9.04
CA ALA A 86 23.93 -23.01 -8.49
C ALA A 86 23.63 -23.72 -7.17
N ASN A 87 23.78 -25.04 -7.16
CA ASN A 87 23.86 -25.94 -5.99
C ASN A 87 23.21 -25.45 -4.68
N GLY A 88 21.86 -25.45 -4.59
CA GLY A 88 21.13 -25.42 -3.32
C GLY A 88 21.15 -24.11 -2.50
N GLY A 89 21.58 -22.99 -3.09
CA GLY A 89 21.60 -21.69 -2.42
C GLY A 89 20.50 -20.73 -2.90
N THR A 90 20.34 -19.62 -2.20
CA THR A 90 19.47 -18.52 -2.60
C THR A 90 19.98 -17.91 -3.91
N HIS A 91 19.09 -17.79 -4.89
CA HIS A 91 19.41 -17.14 -6.14
C HIS A 91 18.88 -15.72 -6.13
N GLN A 92 19.79 -14.75 -6.01
CA GLN A 92 19.54 -13.34 -6.22
C GLN A 92 19.69 -13.01 -7.70
N THR A 93 18.71 -12.33 -8.28
CA THR A 93 18.74 -11.85 -9.65
C THR A 93 18.24 -10.42 -9.73
N ILE A 94 18.92 -9.58 -10.50
CA ILE A 94 18.41 -8.26 -10.87
C ILE A 94 17.33 -8.47 -11.94
N ILE A 95 16.09 -8.12 -11.62
CA ILE A 95 14.94 -8.26 -12.52
C ILE A 95 14.65 -6.99 -13.32
N GLY A 96 15.23 -5.86 -12.92
CA GLY A 96 15.11 -4.57 -13.55
C GLY A 96 15.73 -3.46 -12.73
N TYR A 97 15.41 -2.22 -13.12
CA TYR A 97 15.98 -1.04 -12.48
C TYR A 97 14.90 0.01 -12.23
N SER A 98 15.06 0.76 -11.14
CA SER A 98 14.24 1.93 -10.84
C SER A 98 14.53 3.07 -11.82
N LEU A 99 13.72 4.13 -11.72
CA LEU A 99 13.92 5.34 -12.54
C LEU A 99 15.31 5.96 -12.37
N ALA A 100 15.90 5.91 -11.17
CA ALA A 100 17.25 6.39 -10.91
C ALA A 100 18.34 5.33 -11.19
N GLY A 101 18.00 4.20 -11.80
CA GLY A 101 18.97 3.15 -12.15
C GLY A 101 19.40 2.27 -10.98
N ARG A 102 18.65 2.23 -9.87
CA ARG A 102 18.92 1.30 -8.76
C ARG A 102 18.34 -0.08 -9.08
N PRO A 103 19.06 -1.17 -8.78
CA PRO A 103 18.58 -2.50 -9.08
C PRO A 103 17.33 -2.86 -8.28
N ILE A 104 16.40 -3.54 -8.94
CA ILE A 104 15.27 -4.24 -8.33
C ILE A 104 15.61 -5.72 -8.35
N GLU A 105 15.60 -6.35 -7.18
CA GLU A 105 16.15 -7.69 -6.99
C GLU A 105 15.06 -8.67 -6.58
N ALA A 106 15.09 -9.86 -7.15
CA ALA A 106 14.30 -11.01 -6.75
C ALA A 106 15.19 -12.12 -6.21
N TYR A 107 14.74 -12.75 -5.14
CA TYR A 107 15.38 -13.88 -4.47
C TYR A 107 14.51 -15.12 -4.68
N ALA A 108 15.10 -16.25 -5.13
CA ALA A 108 14.38 -17.49 -5.38
C ALA A 108 14.82 -18.58 -4.41
N PHE A 109 13.83 -19.32 -3.88
CA PHE A 109 14.01 -20.43 -2.95
C PHE A 109 13.24 -21.65 -3.40
N GLY A 110 13.83 -22.82 -3.24
CA GLY A 110 13.24 -24.09 -3.62
C GLY A 110 13.16 -24.31 -5.12
N GLU A 111 12.71 -25.52 -5.49
CA GLU A 111 12.60 -25.96 -6.88
C GLU A 111 11.23 -26.62 -7.10
N GLY A 112 10.43 -26.10 -8.02
CA GLY A 112 9.12 -26.67 -8.28
C GLY A 112 8.28 -25.87 -9.25
N GLU A 113 7.14 -26.44 -9.61
CA GLU A 113 6.20 -25.82 -10.56
C GLU A 113 5.15 -24.94 -9.87
N ARG A 114 4.98 -25.05 -8.54
CA ARG A 114 4.10 -24.19 -7.76
C ARG A 114 4.90 -22.95 -7.32
N GLU A 115 4.63 -21.83 -7.98
CA GLU A 115 5.37 -20.59 -7.77
C GLU A 115 4.56 -19.62 -6.92
N TYR A 116 5.18 -19.09 -5.88
CA TYR A 116 4.62 -18.09 -4.98
C TYR A 116 5.48 -16.84 -4.96
N LEU A 117 4.88 -15.70 -4.66
CA LEU A 117 5.58 -14.43 -4.68
C LEU A 117 5.29 -13.61 -3.42
N ILE A 118 6.33 -12.99 -2.88
CA ILE A 118 6.26 -11.91 -1.91
C ILE A 118 6.86 -10.66 -2.55
N VAL A 119 6.15 -9.54 -2.47
CA VAL A 119 6.64 -8.22 -2.88
C VAL A 119 6.67 -7.32 -1.66
N ALA A 120 7.82 -6.67 -1.43
CA ALA A 120 8.01 -5.70 -0.35
C ALA A 120 8.55 -4.37 -0.89
N GLY A 121 8.50 -3.33 -0.08
CA GLY A 121 9.08 -2.04 -0.39
C GLY A 121 8.42 -1.29 -1.53
N ILE A 122 7.14 -1.57 -1.87
CA ILE A 122 6.44 -0.84 -2.93
C ILE A 122 6.34 0.66 -2.58
N HIS A 123 6.20 0.98 -1.30
CA HIS A 123 6.24 2.33 -0.77
C HIS A 123 7.62 2.71 -0.17
N GLY A 124 8.70 2.08 -0.64
CA GLY A 124 10.08 2.40 -0.33
C GLY A 124 10.36 2.62 1.16
N GLY A 125 11.05 3.70 1.49
CA GLY A 125 11.43 3.97 2.86
C GLY A 125 10.27 4.39 3.80
N TYR A 126 9.15 4.86 3.27
CA TYR A 126 7.95 5.17 4.07
C TYR A 126 7.41 3.92 4.79
N GLU A 127 7.46 2.78 4.11
CA GLU A 127 7.13 1.47 4.69
C GLU A 127 8.38 0.57 4.74
N GLY A 128 9.51 1.14 5.16
CA GLY A 128 10.82 0.47 5.21
C GLY A 128 10.85 -0.80 6.07
N ASN A 129 9.90 -0.94 7.00
CA ASN A 129 9.71 -2.17 7.78
C ASN A 129 9.28 -3.37 6.91
N THR A 130 8.64 -3.16 5.77
CA THR A 130 8.32 -4.23 4.81
C THR A 130 9.59 -4.75 4.13
N ILE A 131 10.54 -3.85 3.81
CA ILE A 131 11.87 -4.20 3.28
C ILE A 131 12.66 -4.98 4.34
N ALA A 132 12.62 -4.53 5.60
CA ALA A 132 13.24 -5.22 6.72
C ALA A 132 12.65 -6.63 6.91
N LEU A 133 11.31 -6.77 6.83
CA LEU A 133 10.65 -8.08 6.87
C LEU A 133 11.14 -8.99 5.74
N ALA A 134 11.24 -8.49 4.52
CA ALA A 134 11.76 -9.27 3.40
C ALA A 134 13.19 -9.76 3.67
N ASN A 135 14.07 -8.91 4.22
CA ASN A 135 15.42 -9.30 4.63
C ASN A 135 15.41 -10.39 5.72
N ASP A 136 14.54 -10.24 6.74
CA ASP A 136 14.39 -11.22 7.81
C ASP A 136 13.93 -12.58 7.24
N LEU A 137 12.94 -12.59 6.33
CA LEU A 137 12.44 -13.80 5.68
C LEU A 137 13.51 -14.46 4.80
N ILE A 138 14.26 -13.68 4.00
CA ILE A 138 15.36 -14.18 3.16
C ILE A 138 16.41 -14.85 4.05
N THR A 139 16.82 -14.20 5.15
CA THR A 139 17.78 -14.74 6.10
C THR A 139 17.28 -16.03 6.72
N TYR A 140 16.06 -16.02 7.23
CA TYR A 140 15.44 -17.17 7.87
C TYR A 140 15.35 -18.38 6.92
N ILE A 141 14.91 -18.18 5.67
CA ILE A 141 14.77 -19.26 4.69
C ILE A 141 16.14 -19.83 4.31
N ASN A 142 17.18 -18.99 4.21
CA ASN A 142 18.56 -19.47 3.96
C ASN A 142 19.08 -20.35 5.11
N GLU A 143 18.72 -20.04 6.34
CA GLU A 143 19.09 -20.81 7.54
C GLU A 143 18.21 -22.05 7.75
N ASN A 144 16.99 -22.06 7.19
CA ASN A 144 15.97 -23.10 7.35
C ASN A 144 15.32 -23.46 6.00
N PRO A 145 16.10 -24.01 5.04
CA PRO A 145 15.61 -24.24 3.67
C PRO A 145 14.44 -25.22 3.61
N GLU A 146 14.26 -26.08 4.62
CA GLU A 146 13.15 -27.02 4.73
C GLU A 146 11.79 -26.35 4.93
N VAL A 147 11.73 -25.05 5.19
CA VAL A 147 10.49 -24.30 5.28
C VAL A 147 9.79 -24.21 3.91
N ILE A 148 10.55 -24.35 2.82
CA ILE A 148 10.01 -24.40 1.45
C ILE A 148 9.63 -25.86 1.14
N PRO A 149 8.33 -26.16 0.93
CA PRO A 149 7.88 -27.51 0.64
C PRO A 149 8.41 -28.01 -0.72
N ASP A 150 8.59 -29.34 -0.82
CA ASP A 150 8.95 -29.99 -2.10
C ASP A 150 7.97 -29.61 -3.23
N GLY A 151 8.50 -29.42 -4.42
CA GLY A 151 7.72 -29.04 -5.60
C GLY A 151 7.19 -27.61 -5.57
N THR A 152 7.75 -26.78 -4.67
CA THR A 152 7.38 -25.38 -4.48
C THR A 152 8.56 -24.47 -4.75
N ARG A 153 8.30 -23.32 -5.34
CA ARG A 153 9.27 -22.22 -5.51
C ARG A 153 8.68 -20.93 -4.94
N LEU A 154 9.46 -20.25 -4.13
CA LEU A 154 9.12 -18.93 -3.60
C LEU A 154 10.06 -17.89 -4.22
N TYR A 155 9.47 -16.80 -4.67
CA TYR A 155 10.18 -15.58 -5.03
C TYR A 155 9.93 -14.49 -4.00
N ILE A 156 10.94 -13.70 -3.68
CA ILE A 156 10.83 -12.50 -2.83
C ILE A 156 11.44 -11.33 -3.60
N ILE A 157 10.62 -10.37 -4.01
CA ILE A 157 11.07 -9.06 -4.47
C ILE A 157 11.26 -8.20 -3.22
N ARG A 158 12.51 -8.00 -2.83
CA ARG A 158 12.88 -7.40 -1.54
C ARG A 158 12.46 -5.94 -1.41
N ASN A 159 12.61 -5.20 -2.49
CA ASN A 159 12.33 -3.77 -2.53
C ASN A 159 11.94 -3.33 -3.95
N MET A 160 10.65 -3.05 -4.15
CA MET A 160 10.16 -2.59 -5.44
C MET A 160 10.49 -1.12 -5.72
N ASN A 161 10.65 -0.28 -4.67
CA ASN A 161 10.91 1.16 -4.78
C ASN A 161 12.24 1.56 -4.11
N PRO A 162 13.38 1.16 -4.68
CA PRO A 162 14.69 1.49 -4.10
C PRO A 162 15.01 3.00 -4.16
N ASP A 163 14.33 3.75 -5.01
CA ASP A 163 14.46 5.21 -5.07
C ASP A 163 13.79 5.87 -3.87
N GLY A 164 12.61 5.41 -3.49
CA GLY A 164 11.90 5.85 -2.30
C GLY A 164 12.66 5.52 -1.02
N GLU A 165 13.20 4.29 -0.90
CA GLU A 165 14.05 3.89 0.22
C GLU A 165 15.27 4.81 0.36
N ALA A 166 15.97 5.09 -0.74
CA ALA A 166 17.16 5.93 -0.72
C ALA A 166 16.86 7.40 -0.41
N ARG A 167 15.60 7.85 -0.64
CA ARG A 167 15.21 9.25 -0.46
C ARG A 167 14.86 9.57 0.99
N SER A 168 14.00 8.79 1.63
CA SER A 168 13.49 9.10 2.96
C SER A 168 12.78 7.91 3.60
N ASN A 169 12.83 7.86 4.93
CA ASN A 169 12.00 6.94 5.74
C ASN A 169 10.67 7.59 6.17
N ASP A 170 10.39 8.81 5.70
CA ASP A 170 9.14 9.53 5.92
C ASP A 170 8.25 9.45 4.67
N VAL A 171 7.17 10.23 4.66
CA VAL A 171 6.18 10.28 3.58
C VAL A 171 6.78 10.50 2.20
N ASP A 172 7.89 11.23 2.09
CA ASP A 172 8.60 11.45 0.83
C ASP A 172 9.18 10.15 0.24
N GLY A 173 9.42 9.15 1.08
CA GLY A 173 9.88 7.83 0.67
C GLY A 173 8.79 6.95 0.03
N ARG A 174 7.51 7.35 0.11
CA ARG A 174 6.38 6.57 -0.43
C ARG A 174 6.42 6.43 -1.94
N VAL A 175 6.62 7.55 -2.63
CA VAL A 175 6.56 7.61 -4.10
C VAL A 175 7.91 7.29 -4.74
N ASN A 176 7.92 6.94 -6.03
CA ASN A 176 9.15 6.81 -6.80
C ASN A 176 9.75 8.20 -7.19
N ASN A 177 10.77 8.24 -8.03
CA ASN A 177 11.41 9.51 -8.44
C ASN A 177 10.56 10.39 -9.37
N ASN A 178 9.45 9.88 -9.93
CA ASN A 178 8.46 10.67 -10.67
C ASN A 178 7.33 11.21 -9.75
N GLY A 179 7.37 10.94 -8.44
CA GLY A 179 6.29 11.29 -7.53
C GLY A 179 5.07 10.39 -7.67
N VAL A 180 5.22 9.20 -8.25
CA VAL A 180 4.16 8.23 -8.46
C VAL A 180 4.10 7.24 -7.32
N ASP A 181 2.91 7.02 -6.78
CA ASP A 181 2.61 5.91 -5.88
C ASP A 181 2.56 4.62 -6.69
N LEU A 182 3.55 3.74 -6.51
CA LEU A 182 3.67 2.53 -7.32
C LEU A 182 2.53 1.55 -7.09
N ASN A 183 1.89 1.54 -5.89
CA ASN A 183 0.68 0.75 -5.64
C ASN A 183 -0.61 1.45 -6.11
N ARG A 184 -0.48 2.45 -6.97
CA ARG A 184 -1.54 3.11 -7.72
C ARG A 184 -1.22 3.17 -9.22
N ASN A 185 -0.11 2.53 -9.64
CA ASN A 185 0.38 2.60 -11.01
C ASN A 185 0.16 1.31 -11.81
N PHE A 186 -0.40 0.25 -11.22
CA PHE A 186 -0.72 -0.95 -11.98
C PHE A 186 -1.96 -0.72 -12.86
N PRO A 187 -1.95 -1.18 -14.14
CA PRO A 187 -3.06 -1.01 -15.07
C PRO A 187 -4.18 -2.02 -14.81
N SER A 188 -4.74 -2.01 -13.58
CA SER A 188 -5.96 -2.75 -13.24
C SER A 188 -7.19 -2.09 -13.87
N GLU A 189 -8.31 -2.81 -13.97
CA GLU A 189 -9.54 -2.31 -14.57
C GLU A 189 -10.05 -1.00 -13.91
N ASN A 190 -9.79 -0.85 -12.60
CA ASN A 190 -10.19 0.33 -11.81
C ASN A 190 -9.15 1.45 -11.77
N TRP A 191 -8.04 1.36 -12.52
CA TRP A 191 -6.95 2.33 -12.44
C TRP A 191 -7.41 3.77 -12.71
N THR A 192 -6.92 4.72 -11.92
CA THR A 192 -7.05 6.16 -12.13
C THR A 192 -5.80 6.92 -11.69
N ALA A 193 -5.46 7.99 -12.41
CA ALA A 193 -4.33 8.84 -12.04
C ALA A 193 -4.59 9.64 -10.75
N ASP A 194 -5.84 10.09 -10.57
CA ASP A 194 -6.27 11.00 -9.49
C ASP A 194 -6.93 10.22 -8.35
N TRP A 195 -6.29 9.15 -7.88
CA TRP A 195 -6.85 8.25 -6.86
C TRP A 195 -7.05 8.92 -5.49
N ASP A 196 -6.34 10.01 -5.21
CA ASP A 196 -6.38 10.77 -3.95
C ASP A 196 -7.44 11.90 -3.94
N ARG A 197 -8.24 12.01 -5.03
CA ARG A 197 -9.18 13.12 -5.26
C ARG A 197 -10.12 13.39 -4.09
N ASP A 198 -10.56 12.34 -3.38
CA ASP A 198 -11.55 12.44 -2.29
C ASP A 198 -10.90 12.53 -0.90
N GLY A 199 -9.62 12.88 -0.84
CA GLY A 199 -8.88 13.03 0.41
C GLY A 199 -8.41 11.70 1.02
N CYS A 200 -8.34 10.65 0.25
CA CYS A 200 -7.81 9.34 0.66
C CYS A 200 -6.31 9.36 0.96
N TRP A 201 -5.63 10.41 0.51
CA TRP A 201 -4.24 10.68 0.86
C TRP A 201 -4.03 12.19 1.05
N ILE A 202 -3.57 12.60 2.24
CA ILE A 202 -3.42 14.00 2.61
C ILE A 202 -2.00 14.35 3.10
N LEU A 203 -1.10 13.37 3.14
CA LEU A 203 0.23 13.55 3.74
C LEU A 203 1.25 14.15 2.78
N GLY A 204 0.95 14.21 1.48
CA GLY A 204 1.84 14.78 0.46
C GLY A 204 1.28 14.59 -0.94
N PRO A 205 1.85 15.27 -1.94
CA PRO A 205 1.45 15.09 -3.33
C PRO A 205 1.78 13.68 -3.80
N THR A 206 0.84 13.08 -4.52
CA THR A 206 0.99 11.75 -5.11
C THR A 206 0.09 11.60 -6.34
N THR A 207 0.36 10.62 -7.17
CA THR A 207 -0.45 10.31 -8.36
C THR A 207 -0.34 8.83 -8.69
N GLY A 208 -1.31 8.29 -9.42
CA GLY A 208 -1.24 6.96 -10.04
C GLY A 208 -0.36 6.90 -11.30
N GLY A 209 0.30 8.01 -11.65
CA GLY A 209 1.16 8.11 -12.83
C GLY A 209 0.45 8.65 -14.08
N LEU A 210 1.20 8.77 -15.16
CA LEU A 210 0.69 9.31 -16.42
C LEU A 210 -0.32 8.36 -17.08
N TYR A 211 -0.11 7.05 -16.92
CA TYR A 211 -0.98 5.95 -17.31
C TYR A 211 -0.62 4.73 -16.47
N GLY A 212 -1.52 3.76 -16.38
CA GLY A 212 -1.23 2.51 -15.66
C GLY A 212 -0.02 1.80 -16.26
N GLY A 213 0.97 1.50 -15.42
CA GLY A 213 2.26 0.95 -15.86
C GLY A 213 3.23 1.97 -16.45
N SER A 214 3.04 3.27 -16.19
CA SER A 214 3.97 4.31 -16.67
C SER A 214 5.37 4.18 -16.06
N GLU A 215 5.49 3.63 -14.87
CA GLU A 215 6.76 3.59 -14.13
C GLU A 215 7.61 2.36 -14.47
N PRO A 216 8.93 2.49 -14.55
CA PRO A 216 9.82 1.36 -14.85
C PRO A 216 9.76 0.27 -13.76
N GLU A 217 9.61 0.66 -12.49
CA GLU A 217 9.47 -0.26 -11.36
C GLU A 217 8.21 -1.12 -11.52
N THR A 218 7.08 -0.51 -11.86
CA THR A 218 5.81 -1.20 -12.12
C THR A 218 5.96 -2.18 -13.28
N ARG A 219 6.53 -1.74 -14.41
CA ARG A 219 6.76 -2.62 -15.59
C ARG A 219 7.69 -3.78 -15.26
N THR A 220 8.70 -3.55 -14.44
CA THR A 220 9.62 -4.61 -13.98
C THR A 220 8.86 -5.71 -13.25
N VAL A 221 8.03 -5.35 -12.27
CA VAL A 221 7.26 -6.33 -11.48
C VAL A 221 6.19 -7.00 -12.32
N MET A 222 5.50 -6.25 -13.19
CA MET A 222 4.54 -6.82 -14.15
C MET A 222 5.21 -7.86 -15.07
N GLY A 223 6.36 -7.52 -15.65
CA GLY A 223 7.13 -8.42 -16.50
C GLY A 223 7.58 -9.67 -15.77
N PHE A 224 8.01 -9.53 -14.51
CA PHE A 224 8.36 -10.66 -13.67
C PHE A 224 7.15 -11.59 -13.44
N ILE A 225 6.03 -11.04 -12.98
CA ILE A 225 4.82 -11.83 -12.67
C ILE A 225 4.30 -12.54 -13.93
N THR A 226 4.24 -11.87 -15.08
CA THR A 226 3.73 -12.45 -16.33
C THR A 226 4.65 -13.51 -16.93
N SER A 227 5.93 -13.53 -16.58
CA SER A 227 6.89 -14.56 -17.00
C SER A 227 6.87 -15.82 -16.13
N HIS A 228 6.09 -15.82 -15.04
CA HIS A 228 5.97 -16.89 -14.06
C HIS A 228 4.51 -17.35 -13.92
N LYS A 229 4.30 -18.54 -13.35
CA LYS A 229 2.96 -19.08 -13.05
C LYS A 229 2.65 -18.89 -11.55
N ILE A 230 2.50 -17.64 -11.15
CA ILE A 230 2.28 -17.32 -9.73
C ILE A 230 0.94 -17.87 -9.25
N VAL A 231 0.99 -18.84 -8.34
CA VAL A 231 -0.18 -19.46 -7.69
C VAL A 231 -0.85 -18.46 -6.76
N ALA A 232 -0.04 -17.79 -5.93
CA ALA A 232 -0.52 -16.75 -5.03
C ALA A 232 0.60 -15.76 -4.69
N LEU A 233 0.22 -14.52 -4.37
CA LEU A 233 1.16 -13.50 -3.95
C LEU A 233 0.68 -12.72 -2.72
N ILE A 234 1.64 -12.23 -1.93
CA ILE A 234 1.45 -11.23 -0.88
C ILE A 234 2.28 -9.99 -1.23
N SER A 235 1.64 -8.83 -1.32
CA SER A 235 2.27 -7.51 -1.34
C SER A 235 2.23 -6.95 0.07
N TYR A 236 3.39 -6.70 0.68
CA TYR A 236 3.49 -6.20 2.05
C TYR A 236 3.45 -4.69 2.12
N HIS A 237 2.61 -4.19 3.04
CA HIS A 237 2.39 -2.79 3.35
C HIS A 237 2.42 -2.53 4.86
N SER A 238 2.27 -1.30 5.26
CA SER A 238 1.99 -0.83 6.63
C SER A 238 1.25 0.52 6.60
N ALA A 239 0.32 0.82 7.58
CA ALA A 239 0.18 0.04 8.79
C ALA A 239 -1.28 -0.24 9.14
N ALA A 240 -1.49 -1.45 9.62
CA ALA A 240 -2.60 -1.87 10.49
C ALA A 240 -4.01 -1.94 9.87
N LEU A 241 -4.19 -1.69 8.59
CA LEU A 241 -5.53 -1.70 7.96
C LEU A 241 -6.07 -3.11 7.74
N GLY A 242 -5.22 -4.12 7.55
CA GLY A 242 -5.64 -5.51 7.40
C GLY A 242 -5.10 -6.22 6.18
N VAL A 243 -5.86 -7.22 5.71
CA VAL A 243 -5.54 -8.00 4.51
C VAL A 243 -6.58 -7.71 3.43
N PHE A 244 -6.15 -7.05 2.37
CA PHE A 244 -6.99 -6.65 1.24
C PHE A 244 -6.89 -7.68 0.12
N PRO A 245 -7.97 -8.38 -0.23
CA PRO A 245 -7.98 -9.25 -1.39
C PRO A 245 -7.83 -8.46 -2.69
N GLY A 246 -7.11 -8.99 -3.67
CA GLY A 246 -7.04 -8.42 -5.00
C GLY A 246 -8.32 -8.64 -5.82
N GLY A 247 -8.50 -7.77 -6.81
CA GLY A 247 -9.64 -7.72 -7.73
C GLY A 247 -10.68 -6.68 -7.35
N ALA A 248 -11.32 -6.09 -8.34
CA ALA A 248 -12.36 -5.09 -8.18
C ALA A 248 -13.60 -5.46 -9.03
N PRO A 249 -14.58 -6.23 -8.45
CA PRO A 249 -14.72 -6.67 -7.05
C PRO A 249 -13.72 -7.75 -6.64
N TRP A 250 -13.46 -7.88 -5.33
CA TRP A 250 -12.52 -8.86 -4.78
C TRP A 250 -12.74 -10.27 -5.32
N GLU A 251 -11.67 -10.85 -5.84
CA GLU A 251 -11.66 -12.18 -6.43
C GLU A 251 -11.79 -13.28 -5.35
N GLU A 252 -12.49 -14.38 -5.64
CA GLU A 252 -12.85 -15.39 -4.62
C GLU A 252 -11.64 -16.16 -4.06
N ALA A 253 -10.62 -16.47 -4.86
CA ALA A 253 -9.42 -17.13 -4.35
C ALA A 253 -8.60 -16.18 -3.47
N SER A 254 -8.56 -14.88 -3.82
CA SER A 254 -7.94 -13.83 -3.02
C SER A 254 -8.63 -13.64 -1.67
N LYS A 255 -9.97 -13.71 -1.63
CA LYS A 255 -10.73 -13.73 -0.37
C LYS A 255 -10.38 -14.93 0.50
N ARG A 256 -10.28 -16.13 -0.09
CA ARG A 256 -9.87 -17.33 0.66
C ARG A 256 -8.46 -17.21 1.22
N LEU A 257 -7.53 -16.65 0.42
CA LEU A 257 -6.17 -16.38 0.89
C LEU A 257 -6.17 -15.38 2.05
N ALA A 258 -6.88 -14.27 1.92
CA ALA A 258 -6.99 -13.25 2.98
C ALA A 258 -7.57 -13.81 4.28
N GLN A 259 -8.62 -14.65 4.20
CA GLN A 259 -9.21 -15.32 5.34
C GLN A 259 -8.21 -16.27 6.04
N ALA A 260 -7.48 -17.08 5.25
CA ALA A 260 -6.48 -18.00 5.77
C ALA A 260 -5.32 -17.24 6.46
N LEU A 261 -4.82 -16.17 5.83
CA LEU A 261 -3.80 -15.30 6.39
C LEU A 261 -4.27 -14.66 7.70
N SER A 262 -5.44 -14.03 7.71
CA SER A 262 -6.01 -13.37 8.89
C SER A 262 -6.16 -14.34 10.07
N LYS A 263 -6.64 -15.55 9.82
CA LYS A 263 -6.83 -16.58 10.84
C LYS A 263 -5.52 -16.90 11.59
N GLU A 264 -4.42 -17.04 10.88
CA GLU A 264 -3.13 -17.43 11.45
C GLU A 264 -2.33 -16.24 11.99
N THR A 265 -2.42 -15.08 11.30
CA THR A 265 -1.62 -13.89 11.64
C THR A 265 -2.32 -12.92 12.56
N ARG A 266 -3.68 -12.97 12.63
CA ARG A 266 -4.50 -12.01 13.37
C ARG A 266 -4.45 -10.58 12.81
N TYR A 267 -4.05 -10.39 11.57
CA TYR A 267 -4.32 -9.14 10.87
C TYR A 267 -5.81 -9.06 10.51
N PRO A 268 -6.42 -7.88 10.54
CA PRO A 268 -7.86 -7.74 10.28
C PRO A 268 -8.28 -8.29 8.91
N TYR A 269 -9.38 -9.04 8.90
CA TYR A 269 -10.13 -9.38 7.68
C TYR A 269 -11.61 -9.54 8.03
N PRO A 270 -12.55 -8.90 7.37
CA PRO A 270 -12.32 -7.87 6.34
C PRO A 270 -11.38 -6.76 6.82
N PRO A 271 -10.65 -6.10 5.91
CA PRO A 271 -9.81 -4.97 6.28
C PRO A 271 -10.65 -3.83 6.86
N ILE A 272 -10.00 -2.92 7.58
CA ILE A 272 -10.66 -1.75 8.17
C ILE A 272 -11.17 -0.86 7.02
N ASP A 273 -12.47 -0.56 7.03
CA ASP A 273 -13.06 0.36 6.07
C ASP A 273 -12.60 1.80 6.36
N THR A 274 -11.88 2.36 5.43
CA THR A 274 -11.39 3.75 5.49
C THR A 274 -12.31 4.73 4.75
N GLY A 275 -13.33 4.22 4.06
CA GLY A 275 -14.15 4.99 3.14
C GLY A 275 -13.44 5.36 1.83
N CYS A 276 -12.24 4.80 1.59
CA CYS A 276 -11.43 5.04 0.39
C CYS A 276 -11.53 3.89 -0.60
N GLU A 277 -11.64 4.22 -1.87
CA GLU A 277 -11.46 3.27 -2.95
C GLU A 277 -9.99 3.25 -3.38
N TYR A 278 -9.34 2.11 -3.21
CA TYR A 278 -7.95 1.91 -3.63
C TYR A 278 -7.93 1.33 -5.04
N THR A 279 -7.31 2.06 -5.96
CA THR A 279 -7.29 1.73 -7.39
C THR A 279 -5.86 1.53 -7.88
N GLY A 280 -5.67 0.79 -8.97
CA GLY A 280 -4.36 0.60 -9.56
C GLY A 280 -3.37 -0.15 -8.67
N THR A 281 -3.84 -1.08 -7.82
CA THR A 281 -2.99 -1.83 -6.91
C THR A 281 -2.31 -3.02 -7.59
N LEU A 282 -1.20 -3.47 -7.01
CA LEU A 282 -0.52 -4.69 -7.46
C LEU A 282 -1.45 -5.90 -7.32
N ALA A 283 -2.17 -6.02 -6.20
CA ALA A 283 -3.01 -7.16 -5.93
C ALA A 283 -4.18 -7.26 -6.93
N ASP A 284 -4.83 -6.14 -7.27
CA ASP A 284 -5.91 -6.10 -8.26
C ASP A 284 -5.40 -6.54 -9.62
N TRP A 285 -4.37 -5.85 -10.13
CA TRP A 285 -3.80 -6.15 -11.43
C TRP A 285 -3.29 -7.60 -11.55
N ALA A 286 -2.69 -8.13 -10.50
CA ALA A 286 -2.10 -9.47 -10.53
C ALA A 286 -3.17 -10.55 -10.73
N VAL A 287 -4.30 -10.47 -10.06
CA VAL A 287 -5.38 -11.48 -10.24
C VAL A 287 -6.14 -11.31 -11.56
N GLU A 288 -6.22 -10.08 -12.07
CA GLU A 288 -6.84 -9.81 -13.38
C GLU A 288 -6.01 -10.39 -14.54
N ASN A 289 -4.68 -10.52 -14.36
CA ASN A 289 -3.78 -10.77 -15.50
C ASN A 289 -2.93 -12.04 -15.38
N ALA A 290 -2.47 -12.45 -14.18
CA ALA A 290 -1.39 -13.43 -14.13
C ALA A 290 -1.32 -14.29 -12.86
N ALA A 291 -1.95 -13.92 -11.75
CA ALA A 291 -1.87 -14.67 -10.49
C ALA A 291 -3.17 -15.41 -10.17
N GLY A 292 -3.06 -16.57 -9.50
CA GLY A 292 -4.23 -17.32 -9.04
C GLY A 292 -4.93 -16.69 -7.84
N ALA A 293 -4.20 -15.99 -6.97
CA ALA A 293 -4.71 -15.17 -5.87
C ALA A 293 -3.69 -14.09 -5.50
N ALA A 294 -4.14 -12.94 -4.99
CA ALA A 294 -3.26 -11.89 -4.51
C ALA A 294 -3.88 -11.13 -3.33
N VAL A 295 -3.04 -10.63 -2.45
CA VAL A 295 -3.46 -9.76 -1.35
C VAL A 295 -2.43 -8.64 -1.12
N ASP A 296 -2.91 -7.45 -0.75
CA ASP A 296 -2.12 -6.44 -0.07
C ASP A 296 -2.28 -6.65 1.44
N MET A 297 -1.18 -6.80 2.16
CA MET A 297 -1.17 -7.20 3.57
C MET A 297 -0.42 -6.18 4.44
N GLU A 298 -1.13 -5.61 5.41
CA GLU A 298 -0.66 -4.52 6.25
C GLU A 298 -0.01 -5.02 7.55
N LEU A 299 1.27 -4.69 7.77
CA LEU A 299 1.94 -4.90 9.06
C LEU A 299 1.30 -4.02 10.15
N SER A 300 1.48 -4.38 11.42
CA SER A 300 0.82 -3.71 12.55
C SER A 300 1.21 -2.23 12.71
N THR A 301 2.42 -1.87 12.34
CA THR A 301 3.00 -0.52 12.48
C THR A 301 4.00 -0.26 11.37
N HIS A 302 4.38 0.99 11.14
CA HIS A 302 5.49 1.36 10.25
C HIS A 302 6.90 1.05 10.83
N LYS A 303 7.00 0.43 12.00
CA LYS A 303 8.29 0.22 12.69
C LYS A 303 8.69 -1.26 12.79
N ASN A 304 7.71 -2.11 13.08
CA ASN A 304 7.96 -3.52 13.37
C ASN A 304 7.77 -4.37 12.13
N THR A 305 8.58 -5.42 11.98
CA THR A 305 8.43 -6.42 10.91
C THR A 305 7.35 -7.45 11.22
N ASP A 306 6.89 -7.53 12.50
CA ASP A 306 5.96 -8.57 12.98
C ASP A 306 6.41 -9.99 12.57
N PHE A 307 7.71 -10.26 12.62
CA PHE A 307 8.36 -11.42 12.01
C PHE A 307 7.69 -12.76 12.35
N ASP A 308 7.42 -13.03 13.63
CA ASP A 308 6.77 -14.29 14.06
C ASP A 308 5.37 -14.48 13.45
N ARG A 309 4.64 -13.38 13.25
CA ARG A 309 3.34 -13.40 12.59
C ARG A 309 3.51 -13.70 11.10
N ASN A 310 4.51 -13.12 10.49
CA ASN A 310 4.77 -13.25 9.05
C ASN A 310 5.45 -14.57 8.68
N LEU A 311 6.10 -15.27 9.61
CA LEU A 311 6.45 -16.68 9.42
C LEU A 311 5.20 -17.57 9.29
N LYS A 312 4.10 -17.24 9.98
CA LYS A 312 2.83 -17.95 9.79
C LYS A 312 2.21 -17.60 8.44
N ALA A 313 2.28 -16.33 8.03
CA ALA A 313 1.83 -15.91 6.70
C ALA A 313 2.59 -16.64 5.59
N LEU A 314 3.91 -16.78 5.72
CA LEU A 314 4.74 -17.54 4.79
C LEU A 314 4.24 -18.99 4.64
N LYS A 315 3.97 -19.68 5.76
CA LYS A 315 3.46 -21.06 5.76
C LYS A 315 2.08 -21.16 5.10
N VAL A 316 1.19 -20.20 5.36
CA VAL A 316 -0.12 -20.12 4.71
C VAL A 316 0.05 -19.95 3.21
N LEU A 317 0.88 -18.98 2.77
CA LEU A 317 1.14 -18.72 1.36
C LEU A 317 1.63 -19.97 0.65
N LEU A 318 2.67 -20.65 1.16
CA LEU A 318 3.29 -21.82 0.53
C LEU A 318 2.40 -23.06 0.49
N SER A 319 1.35 -23.11 1.31
CA SER A 319 0.36 -24.20 1.32
C SER A 319 -0.93 -23.86 0.59
N PHE A 320 -1.09 -22.60 0.14
CA PHE A 320 -2.34 -22.14 -0.49
C PHE A 320 -2.50 -22.71 -1.91
N VAL A 321 -3.74 -23.12 -2.20
CA VAL A 321 -4.17 -23.54 -3.54
C VAL A 321 -5.43 -22.73 -3.89
N PRO A 322 -5.43 -21.98 -5.00
CA PRO A 322 -6.55 -21.11 -5.42
C PRO A 322 -7.87 -21.82 -5.65
#